data_13195c40a07099caee4627b7ba848a3d
#
_entry.id   13195c40a07099caee4627b7ba848a3d
#
_cell.length_a   1.000
_cell.length_b   1.000
_cell.length_c   1.000
_cell.angle_alpha   90.00
_cell.angle_beta   90.00
_cell.angle_gamma   90.00
#
_symmetry.space_group_name_H-M   'P 1'
#
loop_
_entity.id
_entity.type
_entity.pdbx_description
1 polymer ?
#
loop_
_entity_poly.entity_id
_entity_poly.type
_entity_poly.pdbx_seq_one_letter_code
_entity_poly.pdbx_strand_id
1 'polypeptide(L)'
;MKSNNLFIAELTRNIEMRGGLFNAHLHLGRSNTLENISDAHLSLDEKHLRIKDVYKKQASCKNSIPRIKSCIEELINCGTKRADTCVDIFDEIGVDSMKIFTALRDSYRNKIDLRLGPYSPYEISPSTYELLYESAKEADFICSLPDEHKNFIGDIEKTFEIASQFKISPHFHLDQKNIPAENGTEILCDVMEAHDIKGAWAVHVISPSSYDEERFFNLVDRLLKNDIGIITCPSGAISMYQRREVLAPTHNCIARVWELVNAGVKVKAGSDNTADMLCPATTLNLIDELIVLANVTRNYNVEDLAKVATIS
;
A
#
# COMPACT_ATOMS: atom_id res chain seq x y z
N MET A 1 7.54 4.59 -25.10
CA MET A 1 7.39 5.87 -25.87
C MET A 1 8.45 6.85 -25.37
N LYS A 2 9.24 7.48 -26.24
CA LYS A 2 10.11 8.58 -25.82
C LYS A 2 9.23 9.77 -25.47
N SER A 3 9.17 10.14 -24.20
CA SER A 3 8.44 11.33 -23.77
C SER A 3 9.18 12.58 -24.25
N ASN A 4 8.43 13.55 -24.82
CA ASN A 4 8.97 14.88 -25.12
C ASN A 4 9.17 15.74 -23.86
N ASN A 5 8.71 15.26 -22.70
CA ASN A 5 8.89 15.88 -21.40
C ASN A 5 10.25 15.46 -20.82
N LEU A 6 11.18 16.42 -20.71
CA LEU A 6 12.54 16.20 -20.24
C LEU A 6 12.58 15.57 -18.83
N PHE A 7 11.71 16.05 -17.91
CA PHE A 7 11.64 15.52 -16.56
C PHE A 7 11.27 14.02 -16.55
N ILE A 8 10.22 13.63 -17.31
CA ILE A 8 9.81 12.22 -17.41
C ILE A 8 10.91 11.38 -18.06
N ALA A 9 11.56 11.88 -19.10
CA ALA A 9 12.63 11.16 -19.77
C ALA A 9 13.84 10.91 -18.83
N GLU A 10 14.23 11.89 -18.05
CA GLU A 10 15.33 11.75 -17.09
C GLU A 10 14.95 10.87 -15.89
N LEU A 11 13.73 11.01 -15.37
CA LEU A 11 13.21 10.12 -14.33
C LEU A 11 13.21 8.67 -14.78
N THR A 12 12.67 8.39 -15.97
CA THR A 12 12.63 7.03 -16.53
C THR A 12 14.04 6.45 -16.68
N ARG A 13 14.98 7.25 -17.20
CA ARG A 13 16.38 6.83 -17.34
C ARG A 13 17.02 6.48 -15.98
N ASN A 14 16.79 7.29 -14.95
CA ASN A 14 17.29 7.02 -13.60
C ASN A 14 16.70 5.73 -13.02
N ILE A 15 15.41 5.48 -13.22
CA ILE A 15 14.74 4.26 -12.81
C ILE A 15 15.32 3.04 -13.54
N GLU A 16 15.51 3.12 -14.85
CA GLU A 16 16.11 2.03 -15.64
C GLU A 16 17.53 1.71 -15.18
N MET A 17 18.36 2.70 -14.91
CA MET A 17 19.73 2.51 -14.39
C MET A 17 19.74 1.82 -13.00
N ARG A 18 18.67 1.93 -12.23
CA ARG A 18 18.47 1.29 -10.92
C ARG A 18 17.76 -0.06 -10.99
N GLY A 19 17.53 -0.62 -12.18
CA GLY A 19 16.94 -1.94 -12.36
C GLY A 19 15.46 -1.96 -12.68
N GLY A 20 14.80 -0.81 -12.83
CA GLY A 20 13.40 -0.66 -13.23
C GLY A 20 12.45 -0.39 -12.06
N LEU A 21 11.18 -0.17 -12.39
CA LEU A 21 10.14 0.19 -11.43
C LEU A 21 9.84 -0.94 -10.44
N PHE A 22 9.74 -0.57 -9.18
CA PHE A 22 9.22 -1.38 -8.08
C PHE A 22 7.97 -0.72 -7.51
N ASN A 23 6.79 -1.29 -7.76
CA ASN A 23 5.54 -0.89 -7.13
C ASN A 23 5.41 -1.62 -5.79
N ALA A 24 5.69 -0.91 -4.70
CA ALA A 24 5.83 -1.50 -3.37
C ALA A 24 4.49 -1.83 -2.69
N HIS A 25 3.37 -1.33 -3.23
CA HIS A 25 2.05 -1.58 -2.67
C HIS A 25 0.96 -1.36 -3.70
N LEU A 26 0.14 -2.38 -3.94
CA LEU A 26 -1.06 -2.28 -4.76
C LEU A 26 -2.07 -3.40 -4.44
N HIS A 27 -3.29 -3.23 -4.96
CA HIS A 27 -4.40 -4.18 -4.81
C HIS A 27 -4.89 -4.69 -6.18
N LEU A 28 -4.12 -5.57 -6.85
CA LEU A 28 -4.48 -6.09 -8.19
C LEU A 28 -5.85 -6.78 -8.24
N GLY A 29 -6.26 -7.39 -7.13
CA GLY A 29 -7.61 -7.98 -7.02
C GLY A 29 -8.74 -6.98 -7.21
N ARG A 30 -8.49 -5.71 -6.91
CA ARG A 30 -9.45 -4.59 -6.99
C ARG A 30 -9.27 -3.72 -8.22
N SER A 31 -8.09 -3.76 -8.85
CA SER A 31 -7.77 -2.90 -9.99
C SER A 31 -8.77 -3.05 -11.13
N ASN A 32 -9.16 -1.92 -11.75
CA ASN A 32 -10.11 -1.85 -12.86
C ASN A 32 -11.49 -2.47 -12.52
N THR A 33 -12.01 -2.19 -11.32
CA THR A 33 -13.32 -2.69 -10.85
C THR A 33 -14.38 -1.59 -10.74
N LEU A 34 -14.08 -0.36 -11.09
CA LEU A 34 -15.04 0.73 -11.06
C LEU A 34 -16.15 0.50 -12.10
N GLU A 35 -17.36 0.21 -11.64
CA GLU A 35 -18.53 0.01 -12.51
C GLU A 35 -19.36 1.30 -12.66
N ASN A 36 -19.38 2.13 -11.60
CA ASN A 36 -20.17 3.33 -11.57
C ASN A 36 -19.38 4.48 -10.94
N ILE A 37 -19.20 5.57 -11.70
CA ILE A 37 -18.45 6.74 -11.23
C ILE A 37 -19.10 7.41 -10.01
N SER A 38 -20.40 7.23 -9.77
CA SER A 38 -21.06 7.79 -8.59
C SER A 38 -20.53 7.18 -7.28
N ASP A 39 -20.02 5.94 -7.31
CA ASP A 39 -19.46 5.29 -6.14
C ASP A 39 -18.13 5.90 -5.70
N ALA A 40 -17.47 6.64 -6.60
CA ALA A 40 -16.26 7.39 -6.29
C ALA A 40 -16.48 8.57 -5.32
N HIS A 41 -17.71 9.07 -5.22
CA HIS A 41 -18.06 10.23 -4.39
C HIS A 41 -18.44 9.87 -2.95
N LEU A 42 -18.41 8.61 -2.57
CA LEU A 42 -18.67 8.17 -1.21
C LEU A 42 -17.51 8.53 -0.27
N SER A 43 -17.80 8.67 1.02
CA SER A 43 -16.75 8.79 2.05
C SER A 43 -15.90 7.51 2.13
N LEU A 44 -14.70 7.58 2.71
CA LEU A 44 -13.83 6.41 2.88
C LEU A 44 -14.54 5.31 3.67
N ASP A 45 -15.20 5.68 4.78
CA ASP A 45 -15.91 4.73 5.63
C ASP A 45 -17.07 4.03 4.86
N GLU A 46 -17.83 4.77 4.03
CA GLU A 46 -18.87 4.19 3.17
C GLU A 46 -18.29 3.28 2.08
N LYS A 47 -17.14 3.64 1.50
CA LYS A 47 -16.43 2.81 0.53
C LYS A 47 -15.98 1.49 1.17
N HIS A 48 -15.41 1.53 2.36
CA HIS A 48 -15.02 0.31 3.10
C HIS A 48 -16.20 -0.60 3.39
N LEU A 49 -17.36 -0.07 3.78
CA LEU A 49 -18.57 -0.86 3.98
C LEU A 49 -19.06 -1.54 2.69
N ARG A 50 -18.91 -0.87 1.53
CA ARG A 50 -19.34 -1.41 0.23
C ARG A 50 -18.34 -2.37 -0.41
N ILE A 51 -17.10 -2.40 0.03
CA ILE A 51 -16.09 -3.33 -0.49
C ILE A 51 -16.62 -4.76 -0.49
N LYS A 52 -17.29 -5.21 0.56
CA LYS A 52 -17.91 -6.56 0.63
C LYS A 52 -18.85 -6.86 -0.55
N ASP A 53 -19.69 -5.90 -0.93
CA ASP A 53 -20.68 -6.11 -1.98
C ASP A 53 -20.04 -6.12 -3.37
N VAL A 54 -19.04 -5.29 -3.60
CA VAL A 54 -18.23 -5.30 -4.82
C VAL A 54 -17.49 -6.64 -4.95
N TYR A 55 -16.90 -7.11 -3.85
CA TYR A 55 -16.22 -8.39 -3.83
C TYR A 55 -17.11 -9.59 -4.01
N LYS A 56 -18.30 -9.61 -3.39
CA LYS A 56 -19.27 -10.70 -3.59
C LYS A 56 -19.70 -10.84 -5.05
N LYS A 57 -19.76 -9.74 -5.80
CA LYS A 57 -20.14 -9.75 -7.22
C LYS A 57 -18.98 -10.09 -8.14
N GLN A 58 -17.76 -9.62 -7.85
CA GLN A 58 -16.60 -9.69 -8.75
C GLN A 58 -15.56 -10.73 -8.34
N ALA A 59 -15.53 -11.11 -7.08
CA ALA A 59 -14.55 -12.01 -6.50
C ALA A 59 -14.99 -13.47 -6.42
N SER A 60 -15.99 -13.87 -7.15
CA SER A 60 -15.97 -15.27 -7.57
C SER A 60 -14.75 -15.40 -8.47
N CYS A 61 -13.63 -15.72 -7.84
CA CYS A 61 -12.24 -15.58 -8.25
C CYS A 61 -11.95 -15.94 -9.72
N LYS A 62 -12.68 -16.88 -10.30
CA LYS A 62 -12.46 -17.32 -11.69
C LYS A 62 -12.84 -16.28 -12.74
N ASN A 63 -13.88 -15.46 -12.49
CA ASN A 63 -14.33 -14.44 -13.45
C ASN A 63 -13.40 -13.20 -13.47
N SER A 64 -12.61 -12.99 -12.41
CA SER A 64 -11.66 -11.88 -12.32
C SER A 64 -10.30 -12.18 -12.97
N ILE A 65 -9.99 -13.46 -13.29
CA ILE A 65 -8.69 -13.84 -13.88
C ILE A 65 -8.34 -13.05 -15.14
N PRO A 66 -9.22 -12.87 -16.14
CA PRO A 66 -8.87 -12.10 -17.33
C PRO A 66 -8.52 -10.65 -17.02
N ARG A 67 -9.25 -10.00 -16.09
CA ARG A 67 -9.00 -8.63 -15.67
C ARG A 67 -7.66 -8.52 -14.94
N ILE A 68 -7.37 -9.41 -13.98
CA ILE A 68 -6.10 -9.42 -13.25
C ILE A 68 -4.92 -9.64 -14.20
N LYS A 69 -5.05 -10.55 -15.19
CA LYS A 69 -4.03 -10.75 -16.24
C LYS A 69 -3.77 -9.46 -17.02
N SER A 70 -4.83 -8.77 -17.44
CA SER A 70 -4.70 -7.48 -18.14
C SER A 70 -3.95 -6.45 -17.28
N CYS A 71 -4.24 -6.38 -15.97
CA CYS A 71 -3.53 -5.50 -15.04
C CYS A 71 -2.04 -5.88 -14.90
N ILE A 72 -1.71 -7.16 -14.82
CA ILE A 72 -0.30 -7.61 -14.77
C ILE A 72 0.43 -7.25 -16.08
N GLU A 73 -0.21 -7.42 -17.22
CA GLU A 73 0.35 -7.05 -18.53
C GLU A 73 0.54 -5.52 -18.64
N GLU A 74 -0.36 -4.73 -18.09
CA GLU A 74 -0.23 -3.27 -18.01
C GLU A 74 0.98 -2.87 -17.15
N LEU A 75 1.15 -3.45 -15.95
CA LEU A 75 2.34 -3.24 -15.11
C LEU A 75 3.64 -3.51 -15.88
N ILE A 76 3.70 -4.64 -16.59
CA ILE A 76 4.87 -5.01 -17.40
C ILE A 76 5.11 -3.99 -18.51
N ASN A 77 4.06 -3.56 -19.21
CA ASN A 77 4.14 -2.58 -20.29
C ASN A 77 4.56 -1.18 -19.79
N CYS A 78 4.24 -0.83 -18.54
CA CYS A 78 4.72 0.39 -17.87
C CYS A 78 6.16 0.29 -17.35
N GLY A 79 6.82 -0.87 -17.50
CA GLY A 79 8.21 -1.08 -17.08
C GLY A 79 8.39 -1.53 -15.64
N THR A 80 7.32 -1.96 -14.98
CA THR A 80 7.39 -2.52 -13.62
C THR A 80 8.13 -3.86 -13.64
N LYS A 81 9.18 -3.97 -12.82
CA LYS A 81 9.99 -5.18 -12.65
C LYS A 81 9.58 -5.99 -11.44
N ARG A 82 9.12 -5.30 -10.39
CA ARG A 82 8.55 -5.93 -9.19
C ARG A 82 7.28 -5.20 -8.77
N ALA A 83 6.31 -5.97 -8.32
CA ALA A 83 5.06 -5.47 -7.75
C ALA A 83 4.66 -6.30 -6.52
N ASP A 84 4.44 -5.63 -5.39
CA ASP A 84 4.03 -6.25 -4.13
C ASP A 84 2.52 -6.02 -3.96
N THR A 85 1.69 -7.04 -4.26
CA THR A 85 0.23 -6.90 -4.25
C THR A 85 -0.41 -7.54 -3.03
N CYS A 86 -1.29 -6.80 -2.38
CA CYS A 86 -2.21 -7.35 -1.40
C CYS A 86 -3.24 -8.25 -2.08
N VAL A 87 -3.48 -9.41 -1.50
CA VAL A 87 -4.47 -10.40 -1.93
C VAL A 87 -5.55 -10.51 -0.86
N ASP A 88 -6.76 -10.10 -1.20
CA ASP A 88 -7.88 -10.09 -0.26
C ASP A 88 -8.24 -11.49 0.22
N ILE A 89 -8.28 -11.65 1.56
CA ILE A 89 -8.62 -12.88 2.28
C ILE A 89 -9.65 -12.54 3.35
N PHE A 90 -10.84 -13.11 3.26
CA PHE A 90 -11.89 -13.01 4.26
C PHE A 90 -12.88 -14.17 4.10
N ASP A 91 -13.79 -14.36 5.06
CA ASP A 91 -14.60 -15.57 5.20
C ASP A 91 -15.37 -15.95 3.92
N GLU A 92 -15.89 -14.96 3.16
CA GLU A 92 -16.69 -15.22 1.96
C GLU A 92 -15.84 -15.61 0.72
N ILE A 93 -14.55 -15.27 0.69
CA ILE A 93 -13.62 -15.59 -0.41
C ILE A 93 -12.74 -16.79 -0.06
N GLY A 94 -12.40 -16.95 1.22
CA GLY A 94 -11.49 -17.99 1.67
C GLY A 94 -10.08 -17.82 1.09
N VAL A 95 -9.41 -18.93 0.88
CA VAL A 95 -8.03 -18.98 0.32
C VAL A 95 -7.98 -19.05 -1.21
N ASP A 96 -9.11 -19.02 -1.90
CA ASP A 96 -9.13 -19.22 -3.36
C ASP A 96 -8.50 -18.04 -4.12
N SER A 97 -8.60 -16.82 -3.57
CA SER A 97 -7.86 -15.67 -4.12
C SER A 97 -6.36 -15.95 -4.14
N MET A 98 -5.80 -16.44 -3.02
CA MET A 98 -4.37 -16.72 -2.93
C MET A 98 -3.93 -17.78 -3.94
N LYS A 99 -4.69 -18.87 -4.11
CA LYS A 99 -4.41 -19.91 -5.10
C LYS A 99 -4.35 -19.35 -6.53
N ILE A 100 -5.29 -18.45 -6.87
CA ILE A 100 -5.32 -17.81 -8.19
C ILE A 100 -4.10 -16.93 -8.39
N PHE A 101 -3.79 -16.09 -7.41
CA PHE A 101 -2.63 -15.19 -7.50
C PHE A 101 -1.31 -15.98 -7.55
N THR A 102 -1.17 -17.09 -6.81
CA THR A 102 -0.01 -17.99 -6.91
C THR A 102 0.15 -18.55 -8.32
N ALA A 103 -0.92 -19.05 -8.93
CA ALA A 103 -0.89 -19.55 -10.30
C ALA A 103 -0.56 -18.45 -11.34
N LEU A 104 -1.04 -17.22 -11.11
CA LEU A 104 -0.70 -16.06 -11.95
C LEU A 104 0.77 -15.68 -11.77
N ARG A 105 1.26 -15.54 -10.52
CA ARG A 105 2.68 -15.30 -10.21
C ARG A 105 3.58 -16.27 -10.98
N ASP A 106 3.30 -17.54 -10.90
CA ASP A 106 4.08 -18.59 -11.58
C ASP A 106 4.05 -18.44 -13.11
N SER A 107 2.91 -18.07 -13.69
CA SER A 107 2.77 -17.89 -15.14
C SER A 107 3.52 -16.65 -15.66
N TYR A 108 3.75 -15.64 -14.83
CA TYR A 108 4.43 -14.40 -15.20
C TYR A 108 5.87 -14.28 -14.64
N ARG A 109 6.39 -15.28 -13.92
CA ARG A 109 7.68 -15.25 -13.20
C ARG A 109 8.90 -14.81 -14.03
N ASN A 110 8.86 -15.01 -15.35
CA ASN A 110 9.96 -14.61 -16.25
C ASN A 110 9.81 -13.16 -16.77
N LYS A 111 8.73 -12.45 -16.42
CA LYS A 111 8.39 -11.12 -16.92
C LYS A 111 8.36 -10.07 -15.82
N ILE A 112 7.87 -10.45 -14.64
CA ILE A 112 7.73 -9.58 -13.47
C ILE A 112 7.91 -10.40 -12.20
N ASP A 113 8.59 -9.83 -11.19
CA ASP A 113 8.62 -10.35 -9.82
C ASP A 113 7.34 -9.91 -9.10
N LEU A 114 6.30 -10.74 -9.18
CA LEU A 114 5.02 -10.47 -8.51
C LEU A 114 5.06 -11.09 -7.12
N ARG A 115 5.02 -10.25 -6.08
CA ARG A 115 5.00 -10.63 -4.68
C ARG A 115 3.58 -10.57 -4.13
N LEU A 116 3.22 -11.54 -3.30
CA LEU A 116 1.87 -11.75 -2.80
C LEU A 116 1.82 -11.59 -1.29
N GLY A 117 0.90 -10.75 -0.80
CA GLY A 117 0.62 -10.60 0.62
C GLY A 117 -0.85 -10.84 0.94
N PRO A 118 -1.22 -11.89 1.69
CA PRO A 118 -2.59 -12.05 2.16
C PRO A 118 -2.98 -10.85 3.02
N TYR A 119 -4.20 -10.37 2.84
CA TYR A 119 -4.70 -9.14 3.42
C TYR A 119 -6.16 -9.29 3.80
N SER A 120 -6.53 -8.96 5.04
CA SER A 120 -7.92 -8.79 5.41
C SER A 120 -8.27 -7.30 5.55
N PRO A 121 -9.26 -6.80 4.80
CA PRO A 121 -9.80 -5.47 5.01
C PRO A 121 -10.71 -5.37 6.24
N TYR A 122 -10.89 -6.48 6.98
CA TYR A 122 -11.76 -6.59 8.13
C TYR A 122 -11.00 -7.10 9.34
N GLU A 123 -11.58 -6.85 10.55
CA GLU A 123 -11.06 -7.34 11.83
C GLU A 123 -10.72 -8.83 11.74
N ILE A 124 -9.55 -9.20 12.26
CA ILE A 124 -9.06 -10.57 12.19
C ILE A 124 -9.80 -11.42 13.24
N SER A 125 -10.94 -11.98 12.84
CA SER A 125 -11.66 -12.99 13.60
C SER A 125 -10.87 -14.30 13.69
N PRO A 126 -11.25 -15.25 14.55
CA PRO A 126 -10.60 -16.57 14.55
C PRO A 126 -10.64 -17.28 13.19
N SER A 127 -11.76 -17.20 12.46
CA SER A 127 -11.87 -17.79 11.11
C SER A 127 -10.98 -17.07 10.09
N THR A 128 -10.97 -15.74 10.12
CA THR A 128 -10.08 -14.94 9.25
C THR A 128 -8.61 -15.21 9.55
N TYR A 129 -8.23 -15.39 10.83
CA TYR A 129 -6.88 -15.76 11.22
C TYR A 129 -6.42 -17.06 10.56
N GLU A 130 -7.25 -18.12 10.64
CA GLU A 130 -6.92 -19.40 10.00
C GLU A 130 -6.77 -19.29 8.48
N LEU A 131 -7.61 -18.47 7.83
CA LEU A 131 -7.49 -18.22 6.40
C LEU A 131 -6.21 -17.44 6.03
N LEU A 132 -5.85 -16.44 6.81
CA LEU A 132 -4.60 -15.69 6.64
C LEU A 132 -3.37 -16.58 6.88
N TYR A 133 -3.42 -17.41 7.94
CA TYR A 133 -2.36 -18.37 8.27
C TYR A 133 -2.15 -19.37 7.13
N GLU A 134 -3.22 -19.95 6.60
CA GLU A 134 -3.15 -20.89 5.47
C GLU A 134 -2.60 -20.21 4.21
N SER A 135 -3.06 -18.97 3.93
CA SER A 135 -2.62 -18.18 2.78
C SER A 135 -1.14 -17.75 2.88
N ALA A 136 -0.63 -17.57 4.11
CA ALA A 136 0.74 -17.15 4.36
C ALA A 136 1.79 -18.20 3.95
N LYS A 137 1.41 -19.47 3.76
CA LYS A 137 2.30 -20.53 3.24
C LYS A 137 2.84 -20.24 1.85
N GLU A 138 2.11 -19.47 1.04
CA GLU A 138 2.45 -19.11 -0.34
C GLU A 138 2.81 -17.62 -0.48
N ALA A 139 2.91 -16.90 0.64
CA ALA A 139 3.08 -15.46 0.68
C ALA A 139 4.54 -15.02 0.73
N ASP A 140 4.80 -13.83 0.22
CA ASP A 140 6.08 -13.13 0.29
C ASP A 140 6.11 -12.09 1.44
N PHE A 141 4.93 -11.62 1.86
CA PHE A 141 4.69 -10.69 2.97
C PHE A 141 3.25 -10.88 3.48
N ILE A 142 2.84 -10.17 4.53
CA ILE A 142 1.45 -10.17 5.02
C ILE A 142 0.98 -8.75 5.28
N CYS A 143 -0.28 -8.45 4.99
CA CYS A 143 -0.86 -7.13 5.21
C CYS A 143 -1.99 -7.14 6.24
N SER A 144 -2.11 -6.04 6.97
CA SER A 144 -3.22 -5.76 7.90
C SER A 144 -3.69 -4.31 7.78
N LEU A 145 -4.96 -4.05 8.17
CA LEU A 145 -5.58 -2.72 8.22
C LEU A 145 -6.13 -2.44 9.63
N PRO A 146 -5.27 -2.29 10.65
CA PRO A 146 -5.72 -2.12 12.03
C PRO A 146 -6.55 -0.85 12.27
N ASP A 147 -6.30 0.25 11.53
CA ASP A 147 -6.97 1.55 11.68
C ASP A 147 -8.49 1.49 11.61
N GLU A 148 -9.03 0.49 10.94
CA GLU A 148 -10.47 0.30 10.77
C GLU A 148 -11.06 -0.73 11.75
N HIS A 149 -10.24 -1.29 12.67
CA HIS A 149 -10.63 -2.40 13.51
C HIS A 149 -10.75 -2.00 14.99
N LYS A 150 -11.72 -2.57 15.69
CA LYS A 150 -11.92 -2.32 17.12
C LYS A 150 -10.79 -2.92 17.96
N ASN A 151 -10.26 -4.07 17.54
CA ASN A 151 -9.14 -4.74 18.19
C ASN A 151 -7.80 -4.40 17.51
N PHE A 152 -7.50 -3.13 17.42
CA PHE A 152 -6.32 -2.59 16.75
C PHE A 152 -5.01 -3.33 17.13
N ILE A 153 -4.71 -3.37 18.43
CA ILE A 153 -3.48 -4.00 18.95
C ILE A 153 -3.47 -5.51 18.67
N GLY A 154 -4.59 -6.19 18.94
CA GLY A 154 -4.68 -7.64 18.71
C GLY A 154 -4.52 -8.02 17.23
N ASP A 155 -4.92 -7.18 16.30
CA ASP A 155 -4.72 -7.46 14.87
C ASP A 155 -3.26 -7.22 14.44
N ILE A 156 -2.56 -6.27 15.06
CA ILE A 156 -1.10 -6.11 14.90
C ILE A 156 -0.38 -7.36 15.43
N GLU A 157 -0.71 -7.81 16.65
CA GLU A 157 -0.08 -8.98 17.28
C GLU A 157 -0.28 -10.26 16.46
N LYS A 158 -1.51 -10.53 16.01
CA LYS A 158 -1.82 -11.68 15.12
C LYS A 158 -1.05 -11.63 13.80
N THR A 159 -0.90 -10.42 13.24
CA THR A 159 -0.14 -10.23 11.99
C THR A 159 1.34 -10.53 12.22
N PHE A 160 1.94 -10.08 13.33
CA PHE A 160 3.31 -10.41 13.71
C PHE A 160 3.49 -11.91 14.00
N GLU A 161 2.52 -12.56 14.64
CA GLU A 161 2.56 -14.00 14.89
C GLU A 161 2.67 -14.79 13.58
N ILE A 162 1.79 -14.50 12.61
CA ILE A 162 1.84 -15.13 11.28
C ILE A 162 3.15 -14.78 10.56
N ALA A 163 3.54 -13.51 10.55
CA ALA A 163 4.77 -13.04 9.90
C ALA A 163 6.01 -13.76 10.44
N SER A 164 6.11 -13.91 11.75
CA SER A 164 7.19 -14.62 12.42
C SER A 164 7.23 -16.10 12.06
N GLN A 165 6.07 -16.78 12.07
CA GLN A 165 5.96 -18.20 11.76
C GLN A 165 6.46 -18.53 10.35
N PHE A 166 6.14 -17.68 9.36
CA PHE A 166 6.51 -17.88 7.96
C PHE A 166 7.76 -17.10 7.53
N LYS A 167 8.35 -16.30 8.42
CA LYS A 167 9.53 -15.44 8.17
C LYS A 167 9.31 -14.48 6.99
N ILE A 168 8.13 -13.91 6.95
CA ILE A 168 7.72 -12.90 5.94
C ILE A 168 7.56 -11.53 6.59
N SER A 169 7.63 -10.47 5.78
CA SER A 169 7.54 -9.10 6.27
C SER A 169 6.08 -8.68 6.54
N PRO A 170 5.75 -8.10 7.70
CA PRO A 170 4.44 -7.54 7.95
C PRO A 170 4.33 -6.10 7.42
N HIS A 171 3.21 -5.80 6.76
CA HIS A 171 2.85 -4.48 6.24
C HIS A 171 1.54 -4.03 6.88
N PHE A 172 1.50 -2.83 7.44
CA PHE A 172 0.34 -2.29 8.15
C PHE A 172 -0.15 -1.00 7.50
N HIS A 173 -1.42 -0.95 7.12
CA HIS A 173 -2.09 0.28 6.68
C HIS A 173 -2.42 1.11 7.89
N LEU A 174 -1.80 2.30 8.03
CA LEU A 174 -1.87 3.12 9.23
C LEU A 174 -1.94 4.61 8.89
N ASP A 175 -2.65 5.35 9.75
CA ASP A 175 -2.68 6.82 9.74
C ASP A 175 -3.16 7.40 8.40
N GLN A 176 -4.29 6.90 7.90
CA GLN A 176 -4.79 7.20 6.55
C GLN A 176 -5.62 8.49 6.45
N LYS A 177 -6.12 9.04 7.58
CA LYS A 177 -7.20 10.05 7.55
C LYS A 177 -6.72 11.50 7.58
N ASN A 178 -5.39 11.75 7.67
CA ASN A 178 -4.81 13.09 7.84
C ASN A 178 -5.43 13.86 9.02
N ILE A 179 -5.52 13.19 10.17
CA ILE A 179 -6.10 13.75 11.41
C ILE A 179 -4.99 13.78 12.48
N PRO A 180 -4.73 14.94 13.14
CA PRO A 180 -3.67 15.04 14.15
C PRO A 180 -3.83 14.06 15.32
N ALA A 181 -5.06 13.62 15.61
CA ALA A 181 -5.35 12.68 16.68
C ALA A 181 -5.09 11.21 16.31
N GLU A 182 -4.91 10.88 15.04
CA GLU A 182 -4.56 9.52 14.58
C GLU A 182 -3.10 9.23 14.99
N ASN A 183 -2.86 8.02 15.50
CA ASN A 183 -1.58 7.61 16.09
C ASN A 183 -1.25 6.14 15.83
N GLY A 184 -1.77 5.57 14.75
CA GLY A 184 -1.61 4.16 14.41
C GLY A 184 -0.16 3.72 14.30
N THR A 185 0.70 4.54 13.67
CA THR A 185 2.13 4.24 13.55
C THR A 185 2.85 4.33 14.92
N GLU A 186 2.45 5.24 15.82
CA GLU A 186 2.99 5.29 17.17
C GLU A 186 2.62 4.03 17.98
N ILE A 187 1.37 3.55 17.86
CA ILE A 187 0.92 2.29 18.48
C ILE A 187 1.67 1.08 17.90
N LEU A 188 1.92 1.03 16.59
CA LEU A 188 2.77 0.00 16.02
C LEU A 188 4.15 -0.03 16.67
N CYS A 189 4.76 1.15 16.85
CA CYS A 189 6.04 1.25 17.56
C CYS A 189 5.92 0.76 19.02
N ASP A 190 4.84 1.08 19.74
CA ASP A 190 4.61 0.63 21.13
C ASP A 190 4.56 -0.91 21.20
N VAL A 191 3.82 -1.56 20.29
CA VAL A 191 3.72 -3.02 20.22
C VAL A 191 5.09 -3.64 19.91
N MET A 192 5.81 -3.09 18.93
CA MET A 192 7.13 -3.62 18.55
C MET A 192 8.15 -3.47 19.69
N GLU A 193 8.13 -2.35 20.39
CA GLU A 193 9.01 -2.09 21.53
C GLU A 193 8.68 -2.99 22.73
N ALA A 194 7.39 -3.24 23.01
CA ALA A 194 6.95 -4.11 24.08
C ALA A 194 7.37 -5.58 23.87
N HIS A 195 7.45 -6.03 22.63
CA HIS A 195 7.79 -7.41 22.28
C HIS A 195 9.20 -7.58 21.68
N ASP A 196 10.03 -6.53 21.67
CA ASP A 196 11.38 -6.49 21.06
C ASP A 196 11.40 -6.97 19.59
N ILE A 197 10.39 -6.59 18.82
CA ILE A 197 10.23 -6.95 17.41
C ILE A 197 10.87 -5.86 16.54
N LYS A 198 11.53 -6.26 15.45
CA LYS A 198 12.14 -5.38 14.46
C LYS A 198 11.71 -5.78 13.05
N GLY A 199 11.61 -4.78 12.18
CA GLY A 199 11.36 -4.95 10.76
C GLY A 199 9.87 -5.07 10.44
N ALA A 200 9.30 -3.97 9.93
CA ALA A 200 7.93 -3.88 9.42
C ALA A 200 7.85 -2.78 8.35
N TRP A 201 6.72 -2.72 7.66
CA TRP A 201 6.38 -1.60 6.79
C TRP A 201 5.07 -0.97 7.24
N ALA A 202 5.04 0.35 7.33
CA ALA A 202 3.82 1.12 7.52
C ALA A 202 3.42 1.77 6.18
N VAL A 203 2.20 1.49 5.74
CA VAL A 203 1.64 1.98 4.47
C VAL A 203 0.82 3.23 4.75
N HIS A 204 0.93 4.23 3.89
CA HIS A 204 0.33 5.57 3.95
C HIS A 204 1.02 6.53 4.91
N VAL A 205 0.84 6.41 6.21
CA VAL A 205 1.44 7.27 7.25
C VAL A 205 1.21 8.76 6.94
N ILE A 206 -0.05 9.11 6.65
CA ILE A 206 -0.46 10.45 6.23
C ILE A 206 -0.58 11.38 7.44
N SER A 207 -1.23 10.93 8.51
CA SER A 207 -1.56 11.76 9.68
C SER A 207 -0.36 12.40 10.38
N PRO A 208 0.85 11.79 10.39
CA PRO A 208 2.06 12.47 10.87
C PRO A 208 2.44 13.76 10.12
N SER A 209 1.87 14.00 8.92
CA SER A 209 2.03 15.29 8.24
C SER A 209 1.36 16.45 8.98
N SER A 210 0.43 16.17 9.86
CA SER A 210 -0.30 17.13 10.71
C SER A 210 0.20 17.22 12.15
N TYR A 211 1.23 16.44 12.53
CA TYR A 211 1.85 16.51 13.84
C TYR A 211 2.71 17.78 13.97
N ASP A 212 2.94 18.23 15.19
CA ASP A 212 4.00 19.19 15.46
C ASP A 212 5.39 18.55 15.21
N GLU A 213 6.41 19.39 15.09
CA GLU A 213 7.76 18.93 14.74
C GLU A 213 8.35 18.00 15.80
N GLU A 214 8.12 18.26 17.10
CA GLU A 214 8.64 17.44 18.18
C GLU A 214 8.06 16.02 18.12
N ARG A 215 6.73 15.90 18.01
CA ARG A 215 6.05 14.60 17.88
C ARG A 215 6.49 13.86 16.63
N PHE A 216 6.59 14.57 15.50
CA PHE A 216 7.03 13.95 14.24
C PHE A 216 8.45 13.39 14.34
N PHE A 217 9.42 14.15 14.82
CA PHE A 217 10.81 13.67 14.92
C PHE A 217 10.98 12.59 16.00
N ASN A 218 10.22 12.62 17.09
CA ASN A 218 10.15 11.51 18.03
C ASN A 218 9.65 10.22 17.35
N LEU A 219 8.63 10.31 16.47
CA LEU A 219 8.18 9.17 15.69
C LEU A 219 9.28 8.69 14.71
N VAL A 220 10.00 9.59 14.02
CA VAL A 220 11.11 9.25 13.14
C VAL A 220 12.19 8.43 13.86
N ASP A 221 12.60 8.84 15.06
CA ASP A 221 13.56 8.11 15.88
C ASP A 221 13.08 6.69 16.22
N ARG A 222 11.79 6.54 16.51
CA ARG A 222 11.16 5.25 16.79
C ARG A 222 11.08 4.36 15.54
N LEU A 223 10.78 4.93 14.37
CA LEU A 223 10.80 4.20 13.09
C LEU A 223 12.20 3.62 12.81
N LEU A 224 13.23 4.42 12.98
CA LEU A 224 14.63 3.97 12.82
C LEU A 224 15.01 2.89 13.84
N LYS A 225 14.68 3.12 15.12
CA LYS A 225 14.95 2.16 16.20
C LYS A 225 14.31 0.80 15.96
N ASN A 226 13.11 0.76 15.41
CA ASN A 226 12.33 -0.45 15.18
C ASN A 226 12.48 -1.04 13.76
N ASP A 227 13.33 -0.43 12.91
CA ASP A 227 13.51 -0.79 11.49
C ASP A 227 12.18 -0.82 10.72
N ILE A 228 11.36 0.21 10.90
CA ILE A 228 10.09 0.38 10.18
C ILE A 228 10.33 1.20 8.92
N GLY A 229 10.03 0.61 7.77
CA GLY A 229 9.99 1.32 6.48
C GLY A 229 8.61 1.90 6.21
N ILE A 230 8.55 2.92 5.36
CA ILE A 230 7.31 3.57 4.94
C ILE A 230 7.02 3.28 3.47
N ILE A 231 5.77 2.96 3.16
CA ILE A 231 5.28 2.89 1.77
C ILE A 231 4.28 4.03 1.57
N THR A 232 4.64 4.99 0.73
CA THR A 232 3.77 6.11 0.38
C THR A 232 2.98 5.82 -0.88
N CYS A 233 1.69 6.17 -0.87
CA CYS A 233 0.77 6.03 -2.00
C CYS A 233 0.16 7.42 -2.28
N PRO A 234 0.86 8.28 -3.04
CA PRO A 234 0.51 9.68 -3.17
C PRO A 234 -0.91 9.92 -3.68
N SER A 235 -1.34 9.25 -4.74
CA SER A 235 -2.69 9.42 -5.29
C SER A 235 -3.76 8.89 -4.33
N GLY A 236 -3.51 7.77 -3.65
CA GLY A 236 -4.40 7.26 -2.62
C GLY A 236 -4.62 8.28 -1.50
N ALA A 237 -3.55 8.92 -1.06
CA ALA A 237 -3.60 9.96 -0.02
C ALA A 237 -4.43 11.19 -0.44
N ILE A 238 -4.17 11.76 -1.62
CA ILE A 238 -4.86 12.98 -2.07
C ILE A 238 -6.28 12.73 -2.59
N SER A 239 -6.66 11.48 -2.88
CA SER A 239 -8.01 11.11 -3.31
C SER A 239 -9.01 10.98 -2.17
N MET A 240 -8.56 11.10 -0.92
CA MET A 240 -9.41 11.10 0.26
C MET A 240 -10.39 12.26 0.27
N TYR A 241 -11.62 12.01 0.75
CA TYR A 241 -12.60 13.08 0.94
C TYR A 241 -12.09 14.10 1.96
N GLN A 242 -12.16 15.37 1.60
CA GLN A 242 -11.71 16.46 2.49
C GLN A 242 -12.65 16.62 3.69
N ARG A 243 -12.14 16.41 4.88
CA ARG A 243 -12.84 16.60 6.15
C ARG A 243 -12.72 18.07 6.57
N ARG A 244 -13.74 18.86 6.27
CA ARG A 244 -13.75 20.29 6.59
C ARG A 244 -13.99 20.60 8.06
N GLU A 245 -14.54 19.65 8.82
CA GLU A 245 -14.74 19.69 10.26
C GLU A 245 -13.46 19.51 11.07
N VAL A 246 -12.39 19.00 10.45
CA VAL A 246 -11.08 18.80 11.09
C VAL A 246 -10.09 19.79 10.50
N LEU A 247 -9.42 20.55 11.40
CA LEU A 247 -8.33 21.45 11.00
C LEU A 247 -7.05 20.62 10.78
N ALA A 248 -6.83 20.22 9.56
CA ALA A 248 -5.60 19.56 9.10
C ALA A 248 -5.05 20.28 7.87
N PRO A 249 -3.73 20.34 7.67
CA PRO A 249 -3.13 20.94 6.49
C PRO A 249 -3.48 20.13 5.24
N THR A 250 -4.48 20.54 4.48
CA THR A 250 -4.94 19.80 3.29
C THR A 250 -3.89 19.73 2.17
N HIS A 251 -2.94 20.65 2.14
CA HIS A 251 -1.80 20.65 1.22
C HIS A 251 -0.69 19.66 1.61
N ASN A 252 -0.72 19.13 2.85
CA ASN A 252 0.23 18.15 3.38
C ASN A 252 -0.44 16.79 3.60
N CYS A 253 -1.41 16.42 2.76
CA CYS A 253 -2.18 15.19 2.93
C CYS A 253 -1.47 13.92 2.44
N ILE A 254 -0.15 13.93 2.38
CA ILE A 254 0.69 12.74 2.13
C ILE A 254 1.75 12.61 3.23
N ALA A 255 2.38 11.44 3.33
CA ALA A 255 3.51 11.26 4.24
C ALA A 255 4.60 12.31 3.99
N ARG A 256 5.33 12.69 5.05
CA ARG A 256 6.48 13.60 4.97
C ARG A 256 7.71 12.87 4.37
N VAL A 257 7.58 12.48 3.11
CA VAL A 257 8.49 11.55 2.40
C VAL A 257 9.94 11.98 2.48
N TRP A 258 10.23 13.26 2.19
CA TRP A 258 11.63 13.70 2.07
C TRP A 258 12.29 13.90 3.43
N GLU A 259 11.54 14.29 4.44
CA GLU A 259 12.04 14.33 5.82
C GLU A 259 12.36 12.92 6.33
N LEU A 260 11.50 11.95 6.04
CA LEU A 260 11.73 10.53 6.36
C LEU A 260 12.97 9.99 5.64
N VAL A 261 13.08 10.22 4.33
CA VAL A 261 14.25 9.82 3.53
C VAL A 261 15.54 10.46 4.05
N ASN A 262 15.51 11.77 4.32
CA ASN A 262 16.68 12.51 4.80
C ASN A 262 17.11 12.07 6.21
N ALA A 263 16.17 11.61 7.03
CA ALA A 263 16.45 11.02 8.34
C ALA A 263 16.98 9.58 8.25
N GLY A 264 16.96 8.95 7.08
CA GLY A 264 17.44 7.57 6.87
C GLY A 264 16.37 6.49 6.98
N VAL A 265 15.10 6.86 7.11
CA VAL A 265 13.98 5.90 7.06
C VAL A 265 13.88 5.33 5.63
N LYS A 266 13.69 4.03 5.51
CA LYS A 266 13.42 3.39 4.22
C LYS A 266 12.06 3.82 3.70
N VAL A 267 11.99 4.45 2.52
CA VAL A 267 10.73 4.86 1.90
C VAL A 267 10.61 4.26 0.51
N LYS A 268 9.45 3.69 0.19
CA LYS A 268 9.10 3.18 -1.14
C LYS A 268 7.76 3.76 -1.58
N ALA A 269 7.54 3.80 -2.89
CA ALA A 269 6.29 4.27 -3.50
C ALA A 269 5.43 3.09 -3.97
N GLY A 270 4.12 3.22 -3.82
CA GLY A 270 3.11 2.28 -4.30
C GLY A 270 1.94 2.99 -4.96
N SER A 271 1.22 2.31 -5.84
CA SER A 271 0.03 2.86 -6.50
C SER A 271 -1.26 2.64 -5.72
N ASP A 272 -1.25 1.76 -4.74
CA ASP A 272 -2.42 1.41 -3.93
C ASP A 272 -3.57 0.87 -4.79
N ASN A 273 -4.77 1.35 -4.57
CA ASN A 273 -5.95 1.04 -5.38
C ASN A 273 -5.89 1.77 -6.73
N THR A 274 -6.31 1.11 -7.81
CA THR A 274 -6.23 1.67 -9.16
C THR A 274 -7.52 1.42 -9.93
N ALA A 275 -8.11 2.52 -10.45
CA ALA A 275 -9.35 2.51 -11.22
C ALA A 275 -10.46 1.66 -10.55
N ASP A 276 -10.60 1.83 -9.25
CA ASP A 276 -11.66 1.24 -8.43
C ASP A 276 -12.46 2.33 -7.68
N MET A 277 -13.37 1.92 -6.81
CA MET A 277 -14.18 2.89 -6.07
C MET A 277 -13.39 3.71 -5.05
N LEU A 278 -12.24 3.20 -4.55
CA LEU A 278 -11.39 3.91 -3.61
C LEU A 278 -10.57 4.99 -4.32
N CYS A 279 -9.90 4.61 -5.41
CA CYS A 279 -9.03 5.48 -6.20
C CYS A 279 -9.39 5.44 -7.70
N PRO A 280 -10.49 6.11 -8.11
CA PRO A 280 -11.04 5.98 -9.45
C PRO A 280 -10.15 6.56 -10.57
N ALA A 281 -9.27 7.49 -10.24
CA ALA A 281 -8.43 8.21 -11.21
C ALA A 281 -6.96 7.74 -11.22
N THR A 282 -6.59 6.76 -10.38
CA THR A 282 -5.23 6.22 -10.35
C THR A 282 -5.00 5.18 -11.43
N THR A 283 -3.75 5.00 -11.84
CA THR A 283 -3.33 4.05 -12.87
C THR A 283 -2.33 3.04 -12.30
N LEU A 284 -2.07 1.97 -13.03
CA LEU A 284 -1.03 0.99 -12.71
C LEU A 284 0.39 1.48 -13.07
N ASN A 285 0.51 2.66 -13.69
CA ASN A 285 1.79 3.24 -14.05
C ASN A 285 2.40 4.02 -12.85
N LEU A 286 3.37 3.44 -12.18
CA LEU A 286 4.02 4.07 -11.02
C LEU A 286 4.66 5.44 -11.35
N ILE A 287 4.97 5.74 -12.61
CA ILE A 287 5.44 7.08 -13.01
C ILE A 287 4.39 8.16 -12.70
N ASP A 288 3.11 7.84 -12.83
CA ASP A 288 2.03 8.79 -12.53
C ASP A 288 2.02 9.13 -11.04
N GLU A 289 2.24 8.14 -10.17
CA GLU A 289 2.40 8.35 -8.73
C GLU A 289 3.61 9.24 -8.40
N LEU A 290 4.74 9.02 -9.08
CA LEU A 290 5.94 9.84 -8.89
C LEU A 290 5.74 11.28 -9.38
N ILE A 291 4.95 11.51 -10.42
CA ILE A 291 4.56 12.85 -10.87
C ILE A 291 3.69 13.52 -9.80
N VAL A 292 2.74 12.80 -9.23
CA VAL A 292 1.90 13.31 -8.13
C VAL A 292 2.79 13.65 -6.94
N LEU A 293 3.67 12.73 -6.51
CA LEU A 293 4.61 12.95 -5.41
C LEU A 293 5.48 14.19 -5.64
N ALA A 294 6.08 14.32 -6.83
CA ALA A 294 6.93 15.46 -7.18
C ALA A 294 6.16 16.79 -7.09
N ASN A 295 4.94 16.82 -7.61
CA ASN A 295 4.12 18.04 -7.63
C ASN A 295 3.62 18.45 -6.24
N VAL A 296 3.15 17.49 -5.44
CA VAL A 296 2.62 17.76 -4.09
C VAL A 296 3.73 18.19 -3.13
N THR A 297 4.91 17.57 -3.22
CA THR A 297 6.06 17.90 -2.37
C THR A 297 6.96 19.00 -2.95
N ARG A 298 6.74 19.39 -4.21
CA ARG A 298 7.62 20.30 -4.97
C ARG A 298 9.08 19.85 -4.99
N ASN A 299 9.32 18.56 -4.93
CA ASN A 299 10.64 17.95 -5.12
C ASN A 299 10.72 17.31 -6.51
N TYR A 300 11.48 17.92 -7.39
CA TYR A 300 11.69 17.46 -8.77
C TYR A 300 13.08 16.81 -8.96
N ASN A 301 13.72 16.39 -7.86
CA ASN A 301 14.96 15.64 -7.94
C ASN A 301 14.66 14.21 -8.44
N VAL A 302 15.08 13.93 -9.67
CA VAL A 302 14.80 12.64 -10.32
C VAL A 302 15.54 11.46 -9.67
N GLU A 303 16.67 11.71 -9.00
CA GLU A 303 17.41 10.67 -8.28
C GLU A 303 16.66 10.24 -7.00
N ASP A 304 16.11 11.20 -6.25
CA ASP A 304 15.33 10.91 -5.05
C ASP A 304 14.04 10.17 -5.41
N LEU A 305 13.33 10.65 -6.44
CA LEU A 305 12.13 9.99 -6.96
C LEU A 305 12.44 8.56 -7.44
N ALA A 306 13.56 8.35 -8.13
CA ALA A 306 13.97 7.03 -8.56
C ALA A 306 14.30 6.09 -7.38
N LYS A 307 14.91 6.60 -6.28
CA LYS A 307 15.19 5.79 -5.08
C LYS A 307 13.93 5.20 -4.45
N VAL A 308 12.87 6.00 -4.33
CA VAL A 308 11.61 5.51 -3.72
C VAL A 308 10.83 4.58 -4.66
N ALA A 309 11.13 4.57 -5.94
CA ALA A 309 10.45 3.79 -6.98
C ALA A 309 11.23 2.55 -7.46
N THR A 310 12.37 2.21 -6.84
CA THR A 310 13.22 1.08 -7.24
C THR A 310 13.59 0.23 -6.04
N ILE A 311 14.07 -1.00 -6.27
CA ILE A 311 14.47 -1.93 -5.20
C ILE A 311 15.73 -1.42 -4.49
N SER A 312 16.68 -0.88 -5.24
CA SER A 312 17.99 -0.40 -4.76
C SER A 312 17.95 1.06 -4.30
#